data_0c9d7cbb09dcade9695c16f36722c127
#
_entry.id   0c9d7cbb09dcade9695c16f36722c127
#
_cell.length_a   1.000
_cell.length_b   1.000
_cell.length_c   1.000
_cell.angle_alpha   90.00
_cell.angle_beta   90.00
_cell.angle_gamma   90.00
#
_symmetry.space_group_name_H-M   'P 1'
#
loop_
_entity.id
_entity.type
_entity.pdbx_description
1 polymer ?
#
loop_
_entity_poly.entity_id
_entity_poly.type
_entity_poly.pdbx_seq_one_letter_code
_entity_poly.pdbx_strand_id
1 'polypeptide(L)'
;MGEVKQFFEKVLDVIFPQNIKCIFCGDEVNENEFCLCDNCAKNVERCENVCLCCGANLKSEANYCLVCLNNKREFDFARAPFVYKGKVKSAVHNFKYDGAKYLAKPFAELMLSSFNELEKLIGKFDFIVPVPMHEDKLKKRKYNQAKLLADEISKLVELPSYDDFIIKIKNTDSQTQLSRTDRFNNMKDVFKINSNKKVKGKNILIVDDILTTGATTESMAKLFKKKVANKVAVLCFARTNIE
;
A
#
# COMPACT_ATOMS: atom_id res chain seq x y z
N MET A 1 -24.74 17.41 10.27
CA MET A 1 -24.73 16.46 9.13
C MET A 1 -23.79 15.26 9.34
N GLY A 2 -22.76 15.33 10.18
CA GLY A 2 -21.83 14.24 10.48
C GLY A 2 -22.43 13.10 11.32
N GLU A 3 -23.16 13.42 12.38
CA GLU A 3 -23.69 12.42 13.33
C GLU A 3 -24.78 11.52 12.74
N VAL A 4 -25.67 12.06 11.91
CA VAL A 4 -26.72 11.29 11.26
C VAL A 4 -26.14 10.28 10.25
N LYS A 5 -25.07 10.67 9.54
CA LYS A 5 -24.37 9.78 8.61
C LYS A 5 -23.66 8.65 9.34
N GLN A 6 -23.01 8.96 10.45
CA GLN A 6 -22.34 7.98 11.32
C GLN A 6 -23.31 7.01 11.99
N PHE A 7 -24.51 7.49 12.37
CA PHE A 7 -25.59 6.64 12.88
C PHE A 7 -26.14 5.68 11.80
N PHE A 8 -26.36 6.18 10.59
CA PHE A 8 -26.79 5.35 9.46
C PHE A 8 -25.75 4.30 9.06
N GLU A 9 -24.45 4.65 9.06
CA GLU A 9 -23.37 3.70 8.82
C GLU A 9 -23.34 2.60 9.89
N LYS A 10 -23.49 2.94 11.18
CA LYS A 10 -23.58 1.94 12.26
C LYS A 10 -24.82 1.05 12.16
N VAL A 11 -25.96 1.58 11.76
CA VAL A 11 -27.19 0.80 11.56
C VAL A 11 -27.05 -0.14 10.36
N LEU A 12 -26.42 0.32 9.28
CA LEU A 12 -26.12 -0.53 8.11
C LEU A 12 -25.11 -1.63 8.44
N ASP A 13 -24.11 -1.37 9.28
CA ASP A 13 -23.13 -2.38 9.72
C ASP A 13 -23.78 -3.46 10.61
N VAL A 14 -24.84 -3.12 11.37
CA VAL A 14 -25.62 -4.08 12.17
C VAL A 14 -26.56 -4.92 11.29
N ILE A 15 -27.19 -4.32 10.27
CA ILE A 15 -28.14 -5.02 9.38
C ILE A 15 -27.41 -5.83 8.30
N PHE A 16 -26.25 -5.35 7.86
CA PHE A 16 -25.38 -5.98 6.86
C PHE A 16 -23.94 -6.02 7.38
N PRO A 17 -23.62 -6.90 8.34
CA PRO A 17 -22.27 -7.00 8.88
C PRO A 17 -21.28 -7.29 7.75
N GLN A 18 -20.35 -6.37 7.54
CA GLN A 18 -19.42 -6.40 6.39
C GLN A 18 -18.33 -7.47 6.52
N ASN A 19 -18.21 -8.11 7.69
CA ASN A 19 -17.09 -8.98 8.06
C ASN A 19 -17.49 -10.45 8.29
N ILE A 20 -18.57 -10.91 7.70
CA ILE A 20 -19.05 -12.30 7.84
C ILE A 20 -18.31 -13.29 6.92
N LYS A 21 -17.49 -12.81 6.00
CA LYS A 21 -16.75 -13.66 5.05
C LYS A 21 -15.26 -13.34 5.05
N CYS A 22 -14.47 -14.39 5.04
CA CYS A 22 -13.03 -14.29 4.92
C CYS A 22 -12.64 -13.63 3.60
N ILE A 23 -11.84 -12.55 3.68
CA ILE A 23 -11.39 -11.78 2.51
C ILE A 23 -10.51 -12.57 1.55
N PHE A 24 -9.98 -13.72 1.98
CA PHE A 24 -9.09 -14.56 1.17
C PHE A 24 -9.78 -15.78 0.56
N CYS A 25 -10.71 -16.44 1.27
CA CYS A 25 -11.36 -17.65 0.77
C CYS A 25 -12.89 -17.53 0.60
N GLY A 26 -13.51 -16.50 1.18
CA GLY A 26 -14.95 -16.32 1.14
C GLY A 26 -15.72 -17.17 2.15
N ASP A 27 -15.07 -18.01 2.96
CA ASP A 27 -15.70 -18.77 4.03
C ASP A 27 -16.23 -17.84 5.12
N GLU A 28 -17.23 -18.28 5.87
CA GLU A 28 -17.76 -17.54 7.01
C GLU A 28 -16.69 -17.36 8.09
N VAL A 29 -16.68 -16.20 8.72
CA VAL A 29 -15.83 -15.88 9.86
C VAL A 29 -16.69 -15.50 11.05
N ASN A 30 -16.21 -15.81 12.28
CA ASN A 30 -16.86 -15.39 13.50
C ASN A 30 -16.71 -13.88 13.69
N GLU A 31 -17.66 -13.22 14.33
CA GLU A 31 -17.74 -11.76 14.49
C GLU A 31 -16.49 -11.10 15.14
N ASN A 32 -15.65 -11.89 15.80
CA ASN A 32 -14.43 -11.41 16.49
C ASN A 32 -13.14 -11.51 15.67
N GLU A 33 -13.20 -12.03 14.45
CA GLU A 33 -12.02 -12.24 13.63
C GLU A 33 -11.90 -11.14 12.57
N PHE A 34 -10.73 -10.51 12.49
CA PHE A 34 -10.40 -9.46 11.51
C PHE A 34 -10.55 -9.91 10.06
N CYS A 35 -11.80 -10.18 9.61
CA CYS A 35 -12.14 -10.62 8.24
C CYS A 35 -11.31 -11.80 7.72
N LEU A 36 -10.71 -12.61 8.59
CA LEU A 36 -9.92 -13.79 8.25
C LEU A 36 -10.44 -15.00 9.01
N CYS A 37 -10.71 -16.10 8.31
CA CYS A 37 -10.94 -17.37 8.98
C CYS A 37 -9.62 -17.95 9.52
N ASP A 38 -9.69 -18.80 10.54
CA ASP A 38 -8.52 -19.45 11.19
C ASP A 38 -7.58 -20.11 10.19
N ASN A 39 -8.14 -20.78 9.17
CA ASN A 39 -7.35 -21.45 8.15
C ASN A 39 -6.52 -20.44 7.33
N CYS A 40 -7.12 -19.32 6.91
CA CYS A 40 -6.39 -18.30 6.18
C CYS A 40 -5.42 -17.52 7.07
N ALA A 41 -5.79 -17.24 8.33
CA ALA A 41 -4.91 -16.58 9.28
C ALA A 41 -3.60 -17.36 9.50
N LYS A 42 -3.68 -18.72 9.51
CA LYS A 42 -2.53 -19.61 9.70
C LYS A 42 -1.73 -19.91 8.42
N ASN A 43 -2.41 -19.98 7.26
CA ASN A 43 -1.82 -20.52 6.02
C ASN A 43 -1.50 -19.46 4.95
N VAL A 44 -1.90 -18.20 5.14
CA VAL A 44 -1.50 -17.13 4.22
C VAL A 44 -0.07 -16.70 4.52
N GLU A 45 0.77 -16.69 3.48
CA GLU A 45 2.19 -16.35 3.61
C GLU A 45 2.37 -14.89 4.01
N ARG A 46 2.98 -14.66 5.18
CA ARG A 46 3.28 -13.34 5.73
C ARG A 46 4.71 -12.93 5.41
N CYS A 47 4.95 -11.62 5.45
CA CYS A 47 6.30 -11.06 5.40
C CYS A 47 6.88 -11.06 6.82
N GLU A 48 7.77 -12.02 7.15
CA GLU A 48 8.30 -12.21 8.51
C GLU A 48 9.80 -11.89 8.60
N ASN A 49 10.65 -12.68 7.95
CA ASN A 49 12.08 -12.40 7.87
C ASN A 49 12.35 -11.49 6.66
N VAL A 50 12.38 -10.18 6.89
CA VAL A 50 12.34 -9.21 5.79
C VAL A 50 13.59 -8.34 5.70
N CYS A 51 13.94 -7.98 4.49
CA CYS A 51 14.96 -6.96 4.21
C CYS A 51 14.66 -5.67 4.97
N LEU A 52 15.57 -5.20 5.80
CA LEU A 52 15.39 -4.01 6.62
C LEU A 52 14.99 -2.79 5.81
N CYS A 53 15.51 -2.64 4.57
CA CYS A 53 15.18 -1.52 3.71
C CYS A 53 13.83 -1.74 2.98
N CYS A 54 13.72 -2.76 2.13
CA CYS A 54 12.61 -2.85 1.18
C CYS A 54 11.52 -3.84 1.57
N GLY A 55 11.60 -4.51 2.73
CA GLY A 55 10.59 -5.44 3.23
C GLY A 55 10.44 -6.73 2.42
N ALA A 56 11.37 -7.09 1.54
CA ALA A 56 11.32 -8.37 0.82
C ALA A 56 11.67 -9.52 1.77
N ASN A 57 10.93 -10.64 1.68
CA ASN A 57 11.27 -11.84 2.45
C ASN A 57 12.67 -12.32 2.08
N LEU A 58 13.42 -12.71 3.11
CA LEU A 58 14.77 -13.22 3.01
C LEU A 58 14.77 -14.73 3.29
N LYS A 59 15.53 -15.48 2.52
CA LYS A 59 15.71 -16.93 2.71
C LYS A 59 16.81 -17.26 3.76
N SER A 60 17.55 -16.26 4.21
CA SER A 60 18.65 -16.40 5.17
C SER A 60 18.53 -15.35 6.27
N GLU A 61 19.34 -15.45 7.32
CA GLU A 61 19.41 -14.46 8.41
C GLU A 61 20.09 -13.15 8.03
N ALA A 62 20.10 -12.81 6.74
CA ALA A 62 20.66 -11.54 6.26
C ALA A 62 19.75 -10.35 6.62
N ASN A 63 20.34 -9.19 6.84
CA ASN A 63 19.61 -7.94 7.09
C ASN A 63 19.07 -7.28 5.81
N TYR A 64 19.68 -7.55 4.66
CA TYR A 64 19.36 -6.91 3.39
C TYR A 64 19.31 -7.92 2.24
N CYS A 65 18.37 -7.73 1.31
CA CYS A 65 18.34 -8.50 0.07
C CYS A 65 19.46 -8.03 -0.89
N LEU A 66 19.86 -8.89 -1.83
CA LEU A 66 20.92 -8.59 -2.80
C LEU A 66 20.65 -7.30 -3.60
N VAL A 67 19.38 -7.01 -3.87
CA VAL A 67 19.00 -5.79 -4.59
C VAL A 67 19.30 -4.54 -3.77
N CYS A 68 19.01 -4.54 -2.47
CA CYS A 68 19.26 -3.39 -1.60
C CYS A 68 20.73 -3.26 -1.21
N LEU A 69 21.49 -4.35 -1.23
CA LEU A 69 22.95 -4.30 -1.07
C LEU A 69 23.63 -3.64 -2.27
N ASN A 70 23.16 -3.96 -3.49
CA ASN A 70 23.78 -3.48 -4.72
C ASN A 70 23.22 -2.14 -5.21
N ASN A 71 22.03 -1.73 -4.75
CA ASN A 71 21.38 -0.51 -5.23
C ASN A 71 20.76 0.25 -4.07
N LYS A 72 21.17 1.49 -3.89
CA LYS A 72 20.57 2.40 -2.93
C LYS A 72 19.11 2.69 -3.32
N ARG A 73 18.19 2.59 -2.36
CA ARG A 73 16.80 2.97 -2.53
C ARG A 73 16.60 4.46 -2.27
N GLU A 74 15.63 5.06 -2.95
CA GLU A 74 15.23 6.45 -2.71
C GLU A 74 14.29 6.58 -1.50
N PHE A 75 13.47 5.55 -1.20
CA PHE A 75 12.74 5.45 0.06
C PHE A 75 13.62 4.87 1.16
N ASP A 76 13.37 5.26 2.41
CA ASP A 76 14.14 4.78 3.56
C ASP A 76 13.75 3.35 3.94
N PHE A 77 12.44 3.07 4.03
CA PHE A 77 11.90 1.76 4.41
C PHE A 77 10.63 1.41 3.63
N ALA A 78 10.39 0.12 3.45
CA ALA A 78 9.11 -0.37 2.93
C ALA A 78 8.66 -1.60 3.70
N ARG A 79 7.34 -1.73 3.94
CA ARG A 79 6.71 -2.86 4.63
C ARG A 79 5.41 -3.26 3.96
N ALA A 80 5.11 -4.54 4.08
CA ALA A 80 3.83 -5.13 3.71
C ALA A 80 3.55 -6.33 4.62
N PRO A 81 2.31 -6.59 5.06
CA PRO A 81 2.00 -7.73 5.90
C PRO A 81 2.07 -9.07 5.16
N PHE A 82 1.83 -9.09 3.85
CA PHE A 82 1.66 -10.34 3.09
C PHE A 82 2.58 -10.45 1.88
N VAL A 83 2.90 -11.71 1.56
CA VAL A 83 3.53 -12.07 0.28
C VAL A 83 2.46 -12.11 -0.81
N TYR A 84 2.73 -11.49 -1.96
CA TYR A 84 1.81 -11.44 -3.10
C TYR A 84 1.78 -12.79 -3.84
N LYS A 85 1.05 -13.79 -3.27
CA LYS A 85 0.95 -15.16 -3.77
C LYS A 85 -0.41 -15.77 -3.40
N GLY A 86 -0.83 -16.81 -4.11
CA GLY A 86 -2.03 -17.59 -3.78
C GLY A 86 -3.26 -16.74 -3.51
N LYS A 87 -3.92 -16.95 -2.38
CA LYS A 87 -5.16 -16.27 -1.96
C LYS A 87 -4.99 -14.76 -1.81
N VAL A 88 -3.82 -14.27 -1.37
CA VAL A 88 -3.52 -12.82 -1.31
C VAL A 88 -3.56 -12.20 -2.71
N LYS A 89 -2.96 -12.88 -3.71
CA LYS A 89 -3.00 -12.44 -5.10
C LYS A 89 -4.45 -12.36 -5.62
N SER A 90 -5.28 -13.36 -5.30
CA SER A 90 -6.70 -13.37 -5.69
C SER A 90 -7.48 -12.22 -5.05
N ALA A 91 -7.31 -11.98 -3.74
CA ALA A 91 -7.99 -10.89 -3.03
C ALA A 91 -7.60 -9.51 -3.59
N VAL A 92 -6.31 -9.30 -3.87
CA VAL A 92 -5.85 -8.04 -4.49
C VAL A 92 -6.35 -7.91 -5.93
N HIS A 93 -6.52 -9.02 -6.67
CA HIS A 93 -7.13 -9.00 -8.00
C HIS A 93 -8.59 -8.54 -7.93
N ASN A 94 -9.40 -9.11 -7.03
CA ASN A 94 -10.78 -8.72 -6.81
C ASN A 94 -10.88 -7.23 -6.42
N PHE A 95 -9.98 -6.77 -5.54
CA PHE A 95 -9.88 -5.37 -5.17
C PHE A 95 -9.53 -4.46 -6.35
N LYS A 96 -8.82 -4.95 -7.38
CA LYS A 96 -8.44 -4.16 -8.57
C LYS A 96 -9.50 -4.13 -9.68
N TYR A 97 -10.24 -5.21 -9.86
CA TYR A 97 -11.00 -5.43 -11.09
C TYR A 97 -12.48 -5.73 -10.86
N ASP A 98 -12.85 -6.33 -9.74
CA ASP A 98 -14.21 -6.82 -9.51
C ASP A 98 -15.06 -5.85 -8.68
N GLY A 99 -14.64 -4.60 -8.58
CA GLY A 99 -15.38 -3.55 -7.86
C GLY A 99 -15.44 -3.72 -6.35
N ALA A 100 -14.61 -4.60 -5.77
CA ALA A 100 -14.61 -4.96 -4.36
C ALA A 100 -14.01 -3.87 -3.46
N LYS A 101 -14.56 -2.64 -3.53
CA LYS A 101 -14.11 -1.49 -2.71
C LYS A 101 -14.23 -1.74 -1.22
N TYR A 102 -15.19 -2.59 -0.81
CA TYR A 102 -15.40 -2.99 0.59
C TYR A 102 -14.16 -3.64 1.22
N LEU A 103 -13.23 -4.18 0.41
CA LEU A 103 -11.96 -4.73 0.89
C LEU A 103 -10.97 -3.67 1.38
N ALA A 104 -11.20 -2.37 1.11
CA ALA A 104 -10.27 -1.31 1.53
C ALA A 104 -10.09 -1.25 3.05
N LYS A 105 -11.21 -1.28 3.81
CA LYS A 105 -11.19 -1.24 5.28
C LYS A 105 -10.47 -2.45 5.89
N PRO A 106 -10.87 -3.72 5.61
CA PRO A 106 -10.15 -4.87 6.16
C PRO A 106 -8.69 -4.95 5.71
N PHE A 107 -8.36 -4.53 4.48
CA PHE A 107 -6.96 -4.46 4.07
C PHE A 107 -6.17 -3.44 4.88
N ALA A 108 -6.73 -2.24 5.12
CA ALA A 108 -6.09 -1.21 5.93
C ALA A 108 -5.87 -1.68 7.38
N GLU A 109 -6.85 -2.34 7.99
CA GLU A 109 -6.72 -2.93 9.33
C GLU A 109 -5.58 -3.94 9.41
N LEU A 110 -5.45 -4.82 8.43
CA LEU A 110 -4.35 -5.79 8.34
C LEU A 110 -2.99 -5.14 8.08
N MET A 111 -2.95 -3.94 7.51
CA MET A 111 -1.72 -3.17 7.28
C MET A 111 -1.21 -2.46 8.54
N LEU A 112 -2.00 -2.33 9.61
CA LEU A 112 -1.63 -1.57 10.80
C LEU A 112 -0.38 -2.11 11.50
N SER A 113 -0.17 -3.43 11.54
CA SER A 113 1.06 -4.01 12.11
C SER A 113 2.32 -3.51 11.40
N SER A 114 2.27 -3.50 10.06
CA SER A 114 3.35 -3.00 9.21
C SER A 114 3.51 -1.46 9.29
N PHE A 115 2.41 -0.73 9.46
CA PHE A 115 2.44 0.70 9.74
C PHE A 115 3.16 1.00 11.07
N ASN A 116 2.80 0.31 12.14
CA ASN A 116 3.43 0.48 13.45
C ASN A 116 4.92 0.12 13.43
N GLU A 117 5.33 -0.88 12.65
CA GLU A 117 6.74 -1.19 12.42
C GLU A 117 7.48 -0.03 11.75
N LEU A 118 6.88 0.58 10.71
CA LEU A 118 7.47 1.74 10.04
C LEU A 118 7.59 2.95 10.98
N GLU A 119 6.60 3.22 11.83
CA GLU A 119 6.71 4.30 12.83
C GLU A 119 7.83 4.05 13.86
N LYS A 120 8.09 2.81 14.25
CA LYS A 120 9.24 2.48 15.11
C LYS A 120 10.57 2.78 14.44
N LEU A 121 10.66 2.61 13.11
CA LEU A 121 11.89 2.85 12.34
C LEU A 121 12.13 4.31 11.98
N ILE A 122 11.09 5.09 11.78
CA ILE A 122 11.16 6.46 11.23
C ILE A 122 10.78 7.52 12.27
N GLY A 123 9.95 7.17 13.22
CA GLY A 123 9.19 8.11 14.05
C GLY A 123 7.82 8.40 13.43
N LYS A 124 7.11 9.38 14.02
CA LYS A 124 5.78 9.77 13.56
C LYS A 124 5.79 10.26 12.11
N PHE A 125 4.78 9.86 11.35
CA PHE A 125 4.52 10.39 10.03
C PHE A 125 3.79 11.73 10.11
N ASP A 126 4.03 12.62 9.16
CA ASP A 126 3.32 13.90 9.04
C ASP A 126 2.08 13.78 8.17
N PHE A 127 2.14 12.96 7.11
CA PHE A 127 1.01 12.72 6.21
C PHE A 127 1.22 11.49 5.32
N ILE A 128 0.11 11.07 4.72
CA ILE A 128 0.02 9.94 3.78
C ILE A 128 -0.15 10.46 2.36
N VAL A 129 0.50 9.81 1.38
CA VAL A 129 0.31 10.07 -0.04
C VAL A 129 0.07 8.74 -0.77
N PRO A 130 -1.12 8.50 -1.31
CA PRO A 130 -1.37 7.32 -2.12
C PRO A 130 -0.62 7.40 -3.46
N VAL A 131 -0.22 6.24 -3.98
CA VAL A 131 0.32 6.16 -5.35
C VAL A 131 -0.75 6.61 -6.34
N PRO A 132 -0.50 7.66 -7.16
CA PRO A 132 -1.49 8.16 -8.09
C PRO A 132 -1.68 7.21 -9.27
N MET A 133 -2.90 7.12 -9.74
CA MET A 133 -3.28 6.33 -10.91
C MET A 133 -3.46 7.24 -12.12
N HIS A 134 -3.02 6.78 -13.31
CA HIS A 134 -3.29 7.50 -14.55
C HIS A 134 -4.79 7.48 -14.88
N GLU A 135 -5.29 8.56 -15.50
CA GLU A 135 -6.73 8.73 -15.81
C GLU A 135 -7.32 7.57 -16.61
N ASP A 136 -6.61 7.02 -17.58
CA ASP A 136 -7.09 5.88 -18.38
C ASP A 136 -7.34 4.64 -17.53
N LYS A 137 -6.47 4.40 -16.53
CA LYS A 137 -6.65 3.28 -15.59
C LYS A 137 -7.79 3.57 -14.62
N LEU A 138 -7.94 4.83 -14.20
CA LEU A 138 -9.03 5.26 -13.34
C LEU A 138 -10.38 5.08 -14.03
N LYS A 139 -10.49 5.44 -15.33
CA LYS A 139 -11.70 5.20 -16.13
C LYS A 139 -12.07 3.72 -16.21
N LYS A 140 -11.07 2.84 -16.40
CA LYS A 140 -11.29 1.37 -16.47
C LYS A 140 -11.65 0.76 -15.12
N ARG A 141 -10.96 1.15 -14.04
CA ARG A 141 -11.12 0.58 -12.69
C ARG A 141 -12.16 1.27 -11.83
N LYS A 142 -12.61 2.49 -12.23
CA LYS A 142 -13.56 3.36 -11.53
C LYS A 142 -13.06 3.91 -10.18
N TYR A 143 -11.92 3.47 -9.67
CA TYR A 143 -11.31 3.95 -8.43
C TYR A 143 -9.80 3.66 -8.38
N ASN A 144 -9.11 4.42 -7.53
CA ASN A 144 -7.70 4.20 -7.22
C ASN A 144 -7.60 3.38 -5.91
N GLN A 145 -7.06 2.17 -5.98
CA GLN A 145 -6.89 1.24 -4.85
C GLN A 145 -6.02 1.85 -3.76
N ALA A 146 -4.89 2.44 -4.16
CA ALA A 146 -3.96 3.07 -3.22
C ALA A 146 -4.63 4.22 -2.45
N LYS A 147 -5.50 5.00 -3.12
CA LYS A 147 -6.29 6.06 -2.47
C LYS A 147 -7.26 5.48 -1.45
N LEU A 148 -8.02 4.44 -1.80
CA LEU A 148 -8.94 3.81 -0.86
C LEU A 148 -8.22 3.28 0.39
N LEU A 149 -7.06 2.63 0.21
CA LEU A 149 -6.24 2.17 1.34
C LEU A 149 -5.72 3.33 2.19
N ALA A 150 -5.19 4.38 1.54
CA ALA A 150 -4.69 5.56 2.23
C ALA A 150 -5.77 6.29 3.04
N ASP A 151 -7.00 6.38 2.49
CA ASP A 151 -8.14 7.00 3.16
C ASP A 151 -8.57 6.19 4.41
N GLU A 152 -8.58 4.85 4.33
CA GLU A 152 -8.89 3.99 5.49
C GLU A 152 -7.76 4.02 6.55
N ILE A 153 -6.49 3.93 6.14
CA ILE A 153 -5.35 4.07 7.06
C ILE A 153 -5.39 5.45 7.75
N SER A 154 -5.64 6.51 6.99
CA SER A 154 -5.78 7.89 7.51
C SER A 154 -6.80 7.98 8.65
N LYS A 155 -7.94 7.32 8.53
CA LYS A 155 -8.98 7.27 9.58
C LYS A 155 -8.50 6.48 10.80
N LEU A 156 -7.82 5.34 10.60
CA LEU A 156 -7.39 4.45 11.68
C LEU A 156 -6.25 5.03 12.52
N VAL A 157 -5.37 5.84 11.91
CA VAL A 157 -4.18 6.40 12.57
C VAL A 157 -4.22 7.92 12.74
N GLU A 158 -5.35 8.57 12.38
CA GLU A 158 -5.59 10.01 12.49
C GLU A 158 -4.53 10.88 11.81
N LEU A 159 -4.01 10.40 10.65
CA LEU A 159 -3.04 11.13 9.84
C LEU A 159 -3.69 11.70 8.58
N PRO A 160 -3.40 12.95 8.16
CA PRO A 160 -3.94 13.49 6.93
C PRO A 160 -3.44 12.72 5.70
N SER A 161 -4.34 12.43 4.75
CA SER A 161 -4.05 11.83 3.45
C SER A 161 -4.26 12.84 2.33
N TYR A 162 -3.30 12.93 1.39
CA TYR A 162 -3.34 13.88 0.28
C TYR A 162 -3.16 13.16 -1.06
N ASP A 163 -4.26 12.92 -1.76
CA ASP A 163 -4.29 12.22 -3.06
C ASP A 163 -3.96 13.13 -4.26
N ASP A 164 -4.02 14.45 -4.06
CA ASP A 164 -3.66 15.47 -5.04
C ASP A 164 -2.19 15.91 -5.00
N PHE A 165 -1.41 15.37 -4.04
CA PHE A 165 -0.04 15.80 -3.79
C PHE A 165 0.90 15.50 -4.96
N ILE A 166 0.77 14.34 -5.54
CA ILE A 166 1.50 13.88 -6.72
C ILE A 166 0.51 13.45 -7.78
N ILE A 167 0.72 13.93 -9.01
CA ILE A 167 -0.02 13.48 -10.18
C ILE A 167 0.86 12.63 -11.10
N LYS A 168 0.23 11.63 -11.73
CA LYS A 168 0.85 10.81 -12.74
C LYS A 168 0.59 11.42 -14.12
N ILE A 169 1.64 11.96 -14.75
CA ILE A 169 1.53 12.71 -16.02
C ILE A 169 1.78 11.85 -17.26
N LYS A 170 2.36 10.66 -17.12
CA LYS A 170 2.57 9.73 -18.23
C LYS A 170 1.89 8.39 -17.96
N ASN A 171 1.18 7.87 -18.94
CA ASN A 171 0.68 6.51 -18.90
C ASN A 171 1.84 5.53 -19.16
N THR A 172 2.41 5.01 -18.08
CA THR A 172 3.37 3.90 -18.18
C THR A 172 2.58 2.60 -18.17
N ASP A 173 1.88 2.30 -19.28
CA ASP A 173 1.12 1.07 -19.35
C ASP A 173 2.02 -0.15 -19.14
N SER A 174 1.42 -1.11 -18.50
CA SER A 174 1.93 -2.42 -18.22
C SER A 174 2.45 -3.09 -19.49
N GLN A 175 3.65 -2.73 -19.88
CA GLN A 175 4.44 -3.61 -20.71
C GLN A 175 4.87 -4.74 -19.78
N THR A 176 4.00 -5.73 -19.66
CA THR A 176 4.21 -6.96 -18.89
C THR A 176 5.46 -7.72 -19.34
N GLN A 177 6.06 -7.32 -20.46
CA GLN A 177 7.25 -7.90 -21.08
C GLN A 177 8.55 -7.11 -20.87
N LEU A 178 8.53 -5.93 -20.21
CA LEU A 178 9.75 -5.17 -19.98
C LEU A 178 10.63 -5.76 -18.88
N SER A 179 11.93 -5.76 -19.14
CA SER A 179 12.95 -6.07 -18.15
C SER A 179 12.89 -5.12 -16.94
N ARG A 180 13.49 -5.51 -15.82
CA ARG A 180 13.57 -4.69 -14.61
C ARG A 180 14.22 -3.34 -14.88
N THR A 181 15.27 -3.31 -15.70
CA THR A 181 16.02 -2.12 -16.10
C THR A 181 15.19 -1.14 -16.93
N ASP A 182 14.38 -1.68 -17.87
CA ASP A 182 13.52 -0.85 -18.72
C ASP A 182 12.38 -0.22 -17.92
N ARG A 183 11.86 -0.89 -16.89
CA ARG A 183 10.86 -0.31 -15.98
C ARG A 183 11.41 0.90 -15.21
N PHE A 184 12.67 0.86 -14.77
CA PHE A 184 13.32 2.01 -14.11
C PHE A 184 13.54 3.18 -15.08
N ASN A 185 13.95 2.91 -16.31
CA ASN A 185 14.20 3.94 -17.31
C ASN A 185 12.89 4.62 -17.77
N ASN A 186 11.79 3.86 -17.90
CA ASN A 186 10.48 4.37 -18.27
C ASN A 186 9.80 5.20 -17.17
N MET A 187 10.32 5.18 -15.94
CA MET A 187 9.75 5.94 -14.81
C MET A 187 10.33 7.35 -14.67
N LYS A 188 11.22 7.79 -15.58
CA LYS A 188 11.68 9.18 -15.61
C LYS A 188 10.55 10.12 -15.99
N ASP A 189 10.34 11.15 -15.17
CA ASP A 189 9.33 12.19 -15.38
C ASP A 189 7.87 11.70 -15.52
N VAL A 190 7.55 10.57 -14.88
CA VAL A 190 6.18 10.02 -14.83
C VAL A 190 5.31 10.76 -13.81
N PHE A 191 5.93 11.30 -12.78
CA PHE A 191 5.24 11.97 -11.67
C PHE A 191 5.66 13.42 -11.53
N LYS A 192 4.71 14.26 -11.11
CA LYS A 192 4.92 15.67 -10.80
C LYS A 192 4.26 15.99 -9.45
N ILE A 193 4.95 16.79 -8.63
CA ILE A 193 4.33 17.36 -7.42
C ILE A 193 3.35 18.44 -7.87
N ASN A 194 2.10 18.32 -7.44
CA ASN A 194 0.99 19.22 -7.79
C ASN A 194 0.54 20.08 -6.59
N SER A 195 1.26 20.01 -5.48
CA SER A 195 0.85 20.69 -4.24
C SER A 195 1.88 21.71 -3.81
N ASN A 196 1.37 22.82 -3.27
CA ASN A 196 2.17 23.87 -2.59
C ASN A 196 2.48 23.50 -1.12
N LYS A 197 2.06 22.32 -0.65
CA LYS A 197 2.29 21.86 0.71
C LYS A 197 3.79 21.66 0.98
N LYS A 198 4.21 22.03 2.18
CA LYS A 198 5.62 21.93 2.56
C LYS A 198 6.03 20.47 2.77
N VAL A 199 7.09 20.04 2.08
CA VAL A 199 7.71 18.71 2.16
C VAL A 199 8.95 18.73 3.05
N LYS A 200 9.64 19.88 3.11
CA LYS A 200 10.92 20.03 3.82
C LYS A 200 10.80 19.58 5.28
N GLY A 201 11.65 18.65 5.68
CA GLY A 201 11.75 18.11 7.04
C GLY A 201 10.63 17.15 7.43
N LYS A 202 9.72 16.78 6.51
CA LYS A 202 8.55 15.92 6.79
C LYS A 202 8.87 14.43 6.64
N ASN A 203 8.23 13.60 7.48
CA ASN A 203 8.18 12.16 7.36
C ASN A 203 6.93 11.78 6.57
N ILE A 204 7.10 11.14 5.42
CA ILE A 204 6.03 10.90 4.45
C ILE A 204 5.80 9.40 4.29
N LEU A 205 4.53 8.98 4.35
CA LEU A 205 4.12 7.61 4.07
C LEU A 205 3.50 7.53 2.67
N ILE A 206 4.13 6.76 1.78
CA ILE A 206 3.55 6.40 0.48
C ILE A 206 2.75 5.11 0.67
N VAL A 207 1.50 5.08 0.19
CA VAL A 207 0.63 3.89 0.26
C VAL A 207 0.34 3.36 -1.13
N ASP A 208 0.46 2.03 -1.31
CA ASP A 208 0.10 1.31 -2.53
C ASP A 208 -0.55 -0.04 -2.19
N ASP A 209 -1.14 -0.72 -3.16
CA ASP A 209 -1.71 -2.06 -2.97
C ASP A 209 -0.64 -3.15 -3.02
N ILE A 210 0.31 -3.09 -3.95
CA ILE A 210 1.38 -4.08 -4.13
C ILE A 210 2.73 -3.41 -4.36
N LEU A 211 3.73 -3.84 -3.62
CA LEU A 211 5.11 -3.51 -3.90
C LEU A 211 5.76 -4.62 -4.74
N THR A 212 5.98 -4.36 -6.02
CA THR A 212 6.69 -5.27 -6.93
C THR A 212 8.18 -4.94 -6.99
N THR A 213 8.66 -4.34 -8.06
CA THR A 213 10.06 -3.87 -8.18
C THR A 213 10.34 -2.63 -7.33
N GLY A 214 9.30 -1.88 -6.97
CA GLY A 214 9.38 -0.60 -6.29
C GLY A 214 9.61 0.60 -7.22
N ALA A 215 9.66 0.43 -8.54
CA ALA A 215 9.99 1.51 -9.47
C ALA A 215 9.07 2.74 -9.33
N THR A 216 7.77 2.51 -9.12
CA THR A 216 6.78 3.57 -8.88
C THR A 216 7.08 4.34 -7.60
N THR A 217 7.22 3.63 -6.48
CA THR A 217 7.46 4.22 -5.16
C THR A 217 8.85 4.86 -5.07
N GLU A 218 9.86 4.30 -5.75
CA GLU A 218 11.19 4.92 -5.92
C GLU A 218 11.09 6.30 -6.59
N SER A 219 10.35 6.37 -7.70
CA SER A 219 10.19 7.63 -8.44
C SER A 219 9.49 8.70 -7.59
N MET A 220 8.48 8.31 -6.82
CA MET A 220 7.80 9.22 -5.87
C MET A 220 8.73 9.63 -4.73
N ALA A 221 9.43 8.68 -4.10
CA ALA A 221 10.37 8.95 -3.02
C ALA A 221 11.47 9.92 -3.47
N LYS A 222 12.02 9.73 -4.67
CA LYS A 222 13.01 10.63 -5.28
C LYS A 222 12.48 12.07 -5.40
N LEU A 223 11.21 12.25 -5.79
CA LEU A 223 10.60 13.59 -5.83
C LEU A 223 10.52 14.22 -4.44
N PHE A 224 10.13 13.47 -3.42
CA PHE A 224 10.09 13.96 -2.04
C PHE A 224 11.48 14.27 -1.51
N LYS A 225 12.46 13.41 -1.75
CA LYS A 225 13.88 13.65 -1.33
C LYS A 225 14.46 14.89 -2.02
N LYS A 226 14.15 15.15 -3.30
CA LYS A 226 14.54 16.40 -3.98
C LYS A 226 13.91 17.65 -3.32
N LYS A 227 12.78 17.53 -2.64
CA LYS A 227 12.13 18.59 -1.86
C LYS A 227 12.51 18.58 -0.38
N VAL A 228 13.60 17.87 -0.05
CA VAL A 228 14.19 17.81 1.29
C VAL A 228 13.23 17.22 2.34
N ALA A 229 12.47 16.18 1.98
CA ALA A 229 11.78 15.34 2.96
C ALA A 229 12.78 14.73 3.93
N ASN A 230 12.41 14.60 5.22
CA ASN A 230 13.26 13.95 6.21
C ASN A 230 13.33 12.44 5.93
N LYS A 231 12.22 11.75 6.04
CA LYS A 231 12.09 10.32 5.77
C LYS A 231 10.92 10.04 4.81
N VAL A 232 11.07 8.99 4.00
CA VAL A 232 10.02 8.51 3.10
C VAL A 232 9.90 7.02 3.26
N ALA A 233 8.74 6.54 3.74
CA ALA A 233 8.43 5.13 3.82
C ALA A 233 7.35 4.71 2.82
N VAL A 234 7.30 3.40 2.57
CA VAL A 234 6.31 2.77 1.71
C VAL A 234 5.55 1.71 2.50
N LEU A 235 4.23 1.78 2.48
CA LEU A 235 3.34 0.79 3.06
C LEU A 235 2.46 0.20 1.97
N CYS A 236 2.50 -1.12 1.81
CA CYS A 236 1.67 -1.83 0.84
C CYS A 236 0.91 -2.96 1.52
N PHE A 237 -0.21 -3.40 0.90
CA PHE A 237 -0.93 -4.58 1.39
C PHE A 237 -0.14 -5.87 1.13
N ALA A 238 0.48 -5.99 -0.03
CA ALA A 238 1.26 -7.16 -0.36
C ALA A 238 2.57 -6.81 -1.08
N ARG A 239 3.52 -7.74 -1.01
CA ARG A 239 4.81 -7.61 -1.68
C ARG A 239 5.14 -8.86 -2.49
N THR A 240 5.72 -8.70 -3.68
CA THR A 240 6.31 -9.82 -4.43
C THR A 240 7.67 -10.19 -3.84
N ASN A 241 7.95 -11.47 -3.73
CA ASN A 241 9.31 -11.92 -3.42
C ASN A 241 10.26 -11.49 -4.55
N ILE A 242 11.45 -11.06 -4.16
CA ILE A 242 12.54 -10.76 -5.09
C ILE A 242 13.44 -11.99 -5.07
N GLU A 243 13.39 -12.77 -6.13
CA GLU A 243 14.37 -13.83 -6.39
C GLU A 243 15.71 -13.24 -6.83
#